data_54dbafa97d154998d661cd6679a3f33e
#
_entry.id   54dbafa97d154998d661cd6679a3f33e
#
_cell.length_a   1.000
_cell.length_b   1.000
_cell.length_c   1.000
_cell.angle_alpha   90.00
_cell.angle_beta   90.00
_cell.angle_gamma   90.00
#
_symmetry.space_group_name_H-M   'P 1'
#
loop_
_entity.id
_entity.type
_entity.pdbx_description
1 polymer ?
#
loop_
_entity_poly.entity_id
_entity_poly.type
_entity_poly.pdbx_seq_one_letter_code
_entity_poly.pdbx_strand_id
1 'polypeptide(L)'
;ASRGLGDVYKRQVVQNVGTAYAVYEAVQKNKPLFERVVTITGKAVANPSNFLVRMGTPISCLIEAAGGLPENTGKIIGGGPMMGKALISAEVPVCKGSSGVLLLTTEESVRKPIRDCIRCAKCVGVCPMGLNPTLLMNATEFQNWELAEKNYITDCIECGSCSYTCPANRPLLDQIRLGKGKVMGIIRSRKS
;
A
#
# COMPACT_ATOMS: atom_id res chain seq x y z
N ALA A 1 -16.89 -19.83 -27.22
CA ALA A 1 -16.07 -19.00 -26.33
C ALA A 1 -14.60 -19.22 -26.68
N SER A 2 -13.95 -18.21 -27.23
CA SER A 2 -12.53 -18.28 -27.57
C SER A 2 -11.71 -18.47 -26.31
N ARG A 3 -11.15 -19.64 -26.11
CA ARG A 3 -10.17 -19.94 -25.08
C ARG A 3 -8.81 -19.45 -25.56
N GLY A 4 -8.66 -18.13 -25.68
CA GLY A 4 -7.41 -17.50 -26.06
C GLY A 4 -6.49 -17.25 -24.87
N LEU A 5 -5.40 -16.50 -25.09
CA LEU A 5 -4.44 -16.08 -24.09
C LEU A 5 -5.07 -15.52 -22.80
N GLY A 6 -6.26 -14.89 -22.88
CA GLY A 6 -7.01 -14.40 -21.71
C GLY A 6 -7.44 -15.51 -20.74
N ASP A 7 -7.64 -16.74 -21.19
CA ASP A 7 -8.00 -17.86 -20.32
C ASP A 7 -6.79 -18.39 -19.54
N VAL A 8 -5.59 -18.29 -20.11
CA VAL A 8 -4.32 -18.60 -19.42
C VAL A 8 -4.09 -17.60 -18.29
N TYR A 9 -4.30 -16.30 -18.53
CA TYR A 9 -4.15 -15.26 -17.50
C TYR A 9 -5.17 -15.40 -16.37
N LYS A 10 -6.41 -15.83 -16.65
CA LYS A 10 -7.43 -16.07 -15.63
C LYS A 10 -7.11 -17.24 -14.69
N ARG A 11 -6.27 -18.17 -15.14
CA ARG A 11 -5.81 -19.33 -14.34
C ARG A 11 -4.47 -19.09 -13.67
N GLN A 12 -3.86 -17.92 -13.88
CA GLN A 12 -2.59 -17.54 -13.30
C GLN A 12 -2.79 -17.05 -11.87
N VAL A 13 -2.00 -17.59 -10.95
CA VAL A 13 -1.88 -17.08 -9.59
C VAL A 13 -0.60 -16.24 -9.50
N VAL A 14 -0.75 -14.94 -9.25
CA VAL A 14 0.37 -14.02 -9.06
C VAL A 14 0.69 -13.95 -7.57
N GLN A 15 1.92 -14.29 -7.23
CA GLN A 15 2.41 -14.30 -5.85
C GLN A 15 3.68 -13.44 -5.71
N ASN A 16 3.87 -12.87 -4.52
CA ASN A 16 5.14 -12.26 -4.15
C ASN A 16 6.21 -13.34 -4.08
N VAL A 17 7.43 -13.06 -4.58
CA VAL A 17 8.55 -14.01 -4.59
C VAL A 17 8.87 -14.57 -3.19
N GLY A 18 8.81 -13.73 -2.15
CA GLY A 18 9.00 -14.17 -0.76
C GLY A 18 7.90 -15.13 -0.28
N THR A 19 6.66 -14.96 -0.78
CA THR A 19 5.56 -15.89 -0.49
C THR A 19 5.78 -17.22 -1.20
N ALA A 20 6.15 -17.20 -2.48
CA ALA A 20 6.45 -18.41 -3.24
C ALA A 20 7.61 -19.21 -2.59
N TYR A 21 8.67 -18.52 -2.16
CA TYR A 21 9.78 -19.13 -1.45
C TYR A 21 9.36 -19.74 -0.10
N ALA A 22 8.53 -19.03 0.67
CA ALA A 22 8.00 -19.54 1.94
C ALA A 22 7.14 -20.79 1.76
N VAL A 23 6.33 -20.83 0.68
CA VAL A 23 5.56 -22.04 0.32
C VAL A 23 6.48 -23.20 0.00
N TYR A 24 7.54 -22.98 -0.78
CA TYR A 24 8.56 -24.00 -1.04
C TYR A 24 9.19 -24.52 0.26
N GLU A 25 9.62 -23.63 1.16
CA GLU A 25 10.20 -24.04 2.44
C GLU A 25 9.21 -24.83 3.31
N ALA A 26 7.94 -24.39 3.35
CA ALA A 26 6.92 -25.09 4.12
C ALA A 26 6.64 -26.50 3.58
N VAL A 27 6.51 -26.65 2.26
CA VAL A 27 6.15 -27.93 1.62
C VAL A 27 7.33 -28.89 1.55
N GLN A 28 8.52 -28.41 1.18
CA GLN A 28 9.69 -29.26 0.95
C GLN A 28 10.55 -29.45 2.20
N LYS A 29 10.60 -28.48 3.09
CA LYS A 29 11.48 -28.47 4.26
C LYS A 29 10.76 -28.54 5.59
N ASN A 30 9.42 -28.57 5.60
CA ASN A 30 8.58 -28.46 6.80
C ASN A 30 8.93 -27.24 7.67
N LYS A 31 9.45 -26.16 7.04
CA LYS A 31 9.85 -24.95 7.74
C LYS A 31 8.72 -23.94 7.70
N PRO A 32 8.11 -23.56 8.84
CA PRO A 32 7.08 -22.53 8.87
C PRO A 32 7.67 -21.13 8.60
N LEU A 33 6.85 -20.21 8.14
CA LEU A 33 7.24 -18.82 7.93
C LEU A 33 7.34 -18.08 9.29
N PHE A 34 8.53 -17.99 9.86
CA PHE A 34 8.82 -17.26 11.09
C PHE A 34 9.85 -16.13 10.90
N GLU A 35 10.44 -16.04 9.72
CA GLU A 35 11.40 -14.99 9.35
C GLU A 35 11.10 -14.46 7.94
N ARG A 36 11.49 -13.23 7.69
CA ARG A 36 11.26 -12.58 6.39
C ARG A 36 12.37 -11.59 6.07
N VAL A 37 12.64 -11.40 4.78
CA VAL A 37 13.52 -10.32 4.32
C VAL A 37 12.73 -9.03 4.34
N VAL A 38 13.26 -8.02 5.03
CA VAL A 38 12.72 -6.67 5.13
C VAL A 38 13.80 -5.69 4.71
N THR A 39 13.46 -4.79 3.79
CA THR A 39 14.34 -3.73 3.30
C THR A 39 14.19 -2.48 4.14
N ILE A 40 15.28 -1.92 4.64
CA ILE A 40 15.31 -0.58 5.22
C ILE A 40 15.98 0.35 4.22
N THR A 41 15.30 1.44 3.86
CA THR A 41 15.79 2.40 2.87
C THR A 41 15.27 3.81 3.14
N GLY A 42 15.92 4.78 2.52
CA GLY A 42 15.60 6.20 2.61
C GLY A 42 16.82 7.02 2.20
N LYS A 43 16.61 8.26 1.75
CA LYS A 43 17.74 9.10 1.28
C LYS A 43 18.74 9.44 2.39
N ALA A 44 18.27 9.55 3.62
CA ALA A 44 19.09 9.91 4.77
C ALA A 44 19.54 8.69 5.59
N VAL A 45 19.18 7.47 5.19
CA VAL A 45 19.61 6.24 5.88
C VAL A 45 21.09 6.02 5.64
N ALA A 46 21.87 5.82 6.71
CA ALA A 46 23.33 5.65 6.61
C ALA A 46 23.72 4.37 5.86
N ASN A 47 23.09 3.25 6.18
CA ASN A 47 23.38 1.93 5.60
C ASN A 47 22.10 1.23 5.13
N PRO A 48 21.51 1.64 3.96
CA PRO A 48 20.33 0.98 3.41
C PRO A 48 20.63 -0.49 3.13
N SER A 49 19.83 -1.41 3.66
CA SER A 49 20.11 -2.84 3.60
C SER A 49 18.86 -3.71 3.65
N ASN A 50 19.03 -4.96 3.24
CA ASN A 50 18.04 -6.02 3.37
C ASN A 50 18.39 -6.88 4.60
N PHE A 51 17.45 -7.00 5.51
CA PHE A 51 17.63 -7.76 6.75
C PHE A 51 16.76 -9.01 6.74
N LEU A 52 17.31 -10.17 7.08
CA LEU A 52 16.54 -11.36 7.40
C LEU A 52 16.11 -11.26 8.87
N VAL A 53 14.81 -11.08 9.09
CA VAL A 53 14.25 -10.70 10.39
C VAL A 53 13.20 -11.69 10.85
N ARG A 54 13.21 -12.04 12.11
CA ARG A 54 12.16 -12.84 12.74
C ARG A 54 10.88 -12.00 12.91
N MET A 55 9.73 -12.66 12.75
CA MET A 55 8.43 -12.02 13.03
C MET A 55 8.38 -11.56 14.48
N GLY A 56 7.79 -10.38 14.69
CA GLY A 56 7.70 -9.77 16.03
C GLY A 56 8.86 -8.85 16.40
N THR A 57 9.97 -8.84 15.62
CA THR A 57 11.07 -7.89 15.88
C THR A 57 10.57 -6.47 15.64
N PRO A 58 10.77 -5.52 16.57
CA PRO A 58 10.43 -4.11 16.38
C PRO A 58 11.21 -3.51 15.20
N ILE A 59 10.55 -2.60 14.46
CA ILE A 59 11.19 -1.91 13.34
C ILE A 59 12.33 -1.01 13.83
N SER A 60 12.29 -0.51 15.06
CA SER A 60 13.37 0.24 15.71
C SER A 60 14.71 -0.49 15.65
N CYS A 61 14.71 -1.80 15.95
CA CYS A 61 15.95 -2.61 15.89
C CYS A 61 16.55 -2.66 14.48
N LEU A 62 15.70 -2.69 13.44
CA LEU A 62 16.17 -2.69 12.06
C LEU A 62 16.73 -1.32 11.66
N ILE A 63 16.09 -0.25 12.12
CA ILE A 63 16.54 1.12 11.90
C ILE A 63 17.90 1.34 12.57
N GLU A 64 18.08 0.87 13.80
CA GLU A 64 19.37 0.91 14.52
C GLU A 64 20.47 0.15 13.75
N ALA A 65 20.16 -1.07 13.28
CA ALA A 65 21.08 -1.86 12.47
C ALA A 65 21.43 -1.20 11.12
N ALA A 66 20.55 -0.36 10.59
CA ALA A 66 20.79 0.42 9.38
C ALA A 66 21.55 1.75 9.62
N GLY A 67 22.01 1.98 10.84
CA GLY A 67 22.80 3.16 11.22
C GLY A 67 22.01 4.22 12.03
N GLY A 68 20.86 3.83 12.58
CA GLY A 68 20.02 4.68 13.42
C GLY A 68 18.96 5.49 12.65
N LEU A 69 18.09 6.13 13.42
CA LEU A 69 17.06 7.00 12.86
C LEU A 69 17.69 8.37 12.51
N PRO A 70 17.66 8.79 11.23
CA PRO A 70 18.18 10.11 10.85
C PRO A 70 17.40 11.24 11.56
N GLU A 71 18.12 12.27 12.04
CA GLU A 71 17.52 13.42 12.75
C GLU A 71 16.46 14.16 11.92
N ASN A 72 16.64 14.19 10.59
CA ASN A 72 15.73 14.84 9.66
C ASN A 72 14.59 13.92 9.18
N THR A 73 14.30 12.81 9.88
CA THR A 73 13.21 11.90 9.51
C THR A 73 11.86 12.56 9.76
N GLY A 74 11.08 12.74 8.70
CA GLY A 74 9.74 13.29 8.76
C GLY A 74 8.64 12.23 8.83
N LYS A 75 8.85 11.04 8.23
CA LYS A 75 7.89 9.92 8.26
C LYS A 75 8.59 8.57 8.13
N ILE A 76 8.03 7.59 8.82
CA ILE A 76 8.35 6.17 8.66
C ILE A 76 7.20 5.52 7.89
N ILE A 77 7.48 4.92 6.75
CA ILE A 77 6.49 4.25 5.90
C ILE A 77 6.72 2.75 5.94
N GLY A 78 5.74 1.99 6.41
CA GLY A 78 5.74 0.53 6.29
C GLY A 78 5.27 0.12 4.90
N GLY A 79 6.18 -0.37 4.06
CA GLY A 79 5.95 -0.72 2.66
C GLY A 79 6.64 0.23 1.68
N GLY A 80 6.19 0.19 0.41
CA GLY A 80 6.74 1.03 -0.65
C GLY A 80 6.23 2.48 -0.63
N PRO A 81 6.86 3.38 -1.40
CA PRO A 81 6.55 4.82 -1.36
C PRO A 81 5.13 5.17 -1.80
N MET A 82 4.50 4.38 -2.67
CA MET A 82 3.15 4.67 -3.17
C MET A 82 2.04 3.96 -2.39
N MET A 83 2.25 2.71 -2.03
CA MET A 83 1.24 1.86 -1.38
C MET A 83 1.42 1.74 0.13
N GLY A 84 2.60 2.06 0.65
CA GLY A 84 2.93 1.96 2.07
C GLY A 84 2.04 2.85 2.94
N LYS A 85 1.99 2.51 4.21
CA LYS A 85 1.25 3.27 5.23
C LYS A 85 2.24 3.92 6.20
N ALA A 86 1.97 5.17 6.57
CA ALA A 86 2.74 5.83 7.61
C ALA A 86 2.55 5.10 8.94
N LEU A 87 3.65 4.81 9.62
CA LEU A 87 3.66 4.20 10.94
C LEU A 87 3.65 5.30 12.00
N ILE A 88 2.94 5.04 13.08
CA ILE A 88 2.83 5.98 14.22
C ILE A 88 4.10 5.91 15.08
N SER A 89 4.73 4.73 15.15
CA SER A 89 5.90 4.46 15.97
C SER A 89 6.82 3.48 15.27
N ALA A 90 8.12 3.54 15.60
CA ALA A 90 9.11 2.54 15.19
C ALA A 90 9.00 1.23 15.99
N GLU A 91 8.25 1.21 17.09
CA GLU A 91 8.03 0.02 17.93
C GLU A 91 7.04 -0.98 17.32
N VAL A 92 6.49 -0.68 16.13
CA VAL A 92 5.62 -1.61 15.42
C VAL A 92 6.41 -2.86 15.02
N PRO A 93 5.91 -4.07 15.34
CA PRO A 93 6.62 -5.31 15.03
C PRO A 93 6.55 -5.66 13.54
N VAL A 94 7.59 -6.33 13.07
CA VAL A 94 7.62 -6.94 11.73
C VAL A 94 6.57 -8.06 11.67
N CYS A 95 5.68 -7.98 10.69
CA CYS A 95 4.63 -8.95 10.41
C CYS A 95 4.93 -9.76 9.15
N LYS A 96 4.16 -10.85 8.92
CA LYS A 96 4.28 -11.68 7.70
C LYS A 96 4.14 -10.90 6.40
N GLY A 97 3.40 -9.78 6.40
CA GLY A 97 3.21 -8.90 5.25
C GLY A 97 4.27 -7.80 5.10
N SER A 98 5.16 -7.63 6.06
CA SER A 98 6.18 -6.58 6.02
C SER A 98 7.23 -6.90 4.96
N SER A 99 7.43 -6.01 3.99
CA SER A 99 8.41 -6.17 2.91
C SER A 99 9.50 -5.10 2.95
N GLY A 100 9.22 -3.96 3.56
CA GLY A 100 10.20 -2.88 3.66
C GLY A 100 9.72 -1.76 4.55
N VAL A 101 10.65 -0.92 4.95
CA VAL A 101 10.44 0.32 5.68
C VAL A 101 11.20 1.43 4.97
N LEU A 102 10.50 2.50 4.66
CA LEU A 102 11.06 3.66 3.99
C LEU A 102 11.06 4.84 4.97
N LEU A 103 12.24 5.41 5.21
CA LEU A 103 12.42 6.61 6.00
C LEU A 103 12.44 7.82 5.07
N LEU A 104 11.40 8.65 5.16
CA LEU A 104 11.31 9.90 4.41
C LEU A 104 11.88 11.05 5.23
N THR A 105 12.63 11.93 4.57
CA THR A 105 13.08 13.17 5.18
C THR A 105 11.92 14.12 5.46
N THR A 106 12.13 15.11 6.30
CA THR A 106 11.12 16.15 6.61
C THR A 106 10.62 16.82 5.33
N GLU A 107 11.52 17.15 4.40
CA GLU A 107 11.18 17.77 3.11
C GLU A 107 10.29 16.88 2.25
N GLU A 108 10.61 15.57 2.16
CA GLU A 108 9.85 14.59 1.39
C GLU A 108 8.48 14.28 2.01
N SER A 109 8.35 14.48 3.32
CA SER A 109 7.13 14.16 4.07
C SER A 109 6.06 15.25 4.00
N VAL A 110 6.44 16.47 3.58
CA VAL A 110 5.52 17.60 3.46
C VAL A 110 4.59 17.40 2.27
N ARG A 111 3.28 17.41 2.54
CA ARG A 111 2.28 17.37 1.49
C ARG A 111 2.13 18.75 0.84
N LYS A 112 2.08 18.77 -0.48
CA LYS A 112 1.78 20.00 -1.21
C LYS A 112 0.36 20.47 -0.89
N PRO A 113 0.08 21.79 -0.98
CA PRO A 113 -1.26 22.32 -0.73
C PRO A 113 -2.28 21.72 -1.70
N ILE A 114 -3.43 21.37 -1.15
CA ILE A 114 -4.56 20.84 -1.92
C ILE A 114 -5.22 22.01 -2.65
N ARG A 115 -5.54 21.79 -3.93
CA ARG A 115 -6.26 22.76 -4.78
C ARG A 115 -7.54 22.14 -5.31
N ASP A 116 -8.42 22.97 -5.86
CA ASP A 116 -9.64 22.51 -6.48
C ASP A 116 -9.39 21.62 -7.70
N CYS A 117 -10.28 20.67 -7.91
CA CYS A 117 -10.18 19.74 -9.03
C CYS A 117 -10.44 20.46 -10.35
N ILE A 118 -9.46 20.48 -11.24
CA ILE A 118 -9.57 21.09 -12.59
C ILE A 118 -10.24 20.17 -13.62
N ARG A 119 -10.77 19.04 -13.20
CA ARG A 119 -11.46 18.03 -14.05
C ARG A 119 -10.64 17.52 -15.26
N CYS A 120 -9.33 17.43 -15.13
CA CYS A 120 -8.43 17.02 -16.22
C CYS A 120 -8.45 15.50 -16.53
N ALA A 121 -9.18 14.70 -15.77
CA ALA A 121 -9.33 13.25 -15.90
C ALA A 121 -8.03 12.42 -15.84
N LYS A 122 -6.85 12.99 -15.54
CA LYS A 122 -5.59 12.26 -15.47
C LYS A 122 -5.66 11.07 -14.49
N CYS A 123 -6.34 11.24 -13.35
CA CYS A 123 -6.53 10.16 -12.38
C CYS A 123 -7.33 8.97 -12.91
N VAL A 124 -8.29 9.22 -13.83
CA VAL A 124 -9.07 8.17 -14.51
C VAL A 124 -8.18 7.43 -15.51
N GLY A 125 -7.44 8.19 -16.34
CA GLY A 125 -6.58 7.60 -17.38
C GLY A 125 -5.44 6.73 -16.85
N VAL A 126 -4.94 6.98 -15.61
CA VAL A 126 -3.87 6.17 -15.01
C VAL A 126 -4.39 5.04 -14.10
N CYS A 127 -5.71 4.92 -13.93
CA CYS A 127 -6.27 3.88 -13.06
C CYS A 127 -6.18 2.51 -13.73
N PRO A 128 -5.38 1.54 -13.21
CA PRO A 128 -5.24 0.24 -13.83
C PRO A 128 -6.53 -0.60 -13.76
N MET A 129 -7.46 -0.22 -12.86
CA MET A 129 -8.75 -0.89 -12.69
C MET A 129 -9.89 -0.20 -13.45
N GLY A 130 -9.60 0.87 -14.23
CA GLY A 130 -10.62 1.61 -14.97
C GLY A 130 -11.64 2.35 -14.11
N LEU A 131 -11.32 2.63 -12.84
CA LEU A 131 -12.20 3.33 -11.91
C LEU A 131 -12.18 4.85 -12.16
N ASN A 132 -13.16 5.54 -11.57
CA ASN A 132 -13.17 7.00 -11.50
C ASN A 132 -12.76 7.48 -10.10
N PRO A 133 -11.46 7.76 -9.84
CA PRO A 133 -10.99 8.12 -8.51
C PRO A 133 -11.61 9.41 -7.96
N THR A 134 -11.91 10.40 -8.81
CA THR A 134 -12.53 11.64 -8.36
C THR A 134 -13.96 11.41 -7.89
N LEU A 135 -14.75 10.61 -8.61
CA LEU A 135 -16.09 10.24 -8.21
C LEU A 135 -16.09 9.46 -6.88
N LEU A 136 -15.20 8.49 -6.76
CA LEU A 136 -15.06 7.68 -5.54
C LEU A 136 -14.62 8.52 -4.33
N MET A 137 -13.69 9.45 -4.52
CA MET A 137 -13.29 10.39 -3.47
C MET A 137 -14.48 11.23 -3.02
N ASN A 138 -15.20 11.84 -3.95
CA ASN A 138 -16.37 12.67 -3.64
C ASN A 138 -17.47 11.85 -2.95
N ALA A 139 -17.77 10.65 -3.45
CA ALA A 139 -18.75 9.76 -2.82
C ALA A 139 -18.36 9.45 -1.36
N THR A 140 -17.08 9.25 -1.08
CA THR A 140 -16.58 9.04 0.28
C THR A 140 -16.68 10.30 1.13
N GLU A 141 -16.28 11.45 0.60
CA GLU A 141 -16.30 12.74 1.29
C GLU A 141 -17.73 13.12 1.72
N PHE A 142 -18.71 12.86 0.87
CA PHE A 142 -20.13 13.07 1.15
C PHE A 142 -20.81 11.84 1.80
N GLN A 143 -20.06 10.84 2.22
CA GLN A 143 -20.57 9.62 2.87
C GLN A 143 -21.65 8.86 2.06
N ASN A 144 -21.63 9.01 0.75
CA ASN A 144 -22.55 8.30 -0.15
C ASN A 144 -21.98 6.90 -0.48
N TRP A 145 -22.15 5.98 0.48
CA TRP A 145 -21.59 4.62 0.40
C TRP A 145 -22.21 3.79 -0.71
N GLU A 146 -23.49 4.02 -1.01
CA GLU A 146 -24.20 3.34 -2.09
C GLU A 146 -23.62 3.73 -3.46
N LEU A 147 -23.37 5.02 -3.69
CA LEU A 147 -22.72 5.50 -4.90
C LEU A 147 -21.30 4.95 -5.03
N ALA A 148 -20.56 4.90 -3.92
CA ALA A 148 -19.21 4.34 -3.90
C ALA A 148 -19.21 2.84 -4.25
N GLU A 149 -20.12 2.06 -3.68
CA GLU A 149 -20.32 0.63 -3.97
C GLU A 149 -20.68 0.40 -5.43
N LYS A 150 -21.68 1.14 -5.94
CA LYS A 150 -22.13 1.08 -7.33
C LYS A 150 -21.02 1.39 -8.34
N ASN A 151 -20.06 2.21 -7.96
CA ASN A 151 -18.89 2.56 -8.77
C ASN A 151 -17.65 1.72 -8.42
N TYR A 152 -17.84 0.53 -7.86
CA TYR A 152 -16.82 -0.49 -7.66
C TYR A 152 -15.63 -0.05 -6.80
N ILE A 153 -15.86 0.72 -5.72
CA ILE A 153 -14.79 1.17 -4.82
C ILE A 153 -13.99 -0.01 -4.25
N THR A 154 -14.61 -1.17 -4.09
CA THR A 154 -13.99 -2.42 -3.61
C THR A 154 -12.91 -2.96 -4.53
N ASP A 155 -12.98 -2.65 -5.83
CA ASP A 155 -12.04 -3.13 -6.85
C ASP A 155 -10.76 -2.28 -6.89
N CYS A 156 -10.71 -1.17 -6.15
CA CYS A 156 -9.51 -0.36 -6.03
C CYS A 156 -8.37 -1.18 -5.40
N ILE A 157 -7.26 -1.32 -6.12
CA ILE A 157 -6.04 -2.02 -5.64
C ILE A 157 -5.12 -1.12 -4.82
N GLU A 158 -5.53 0.10 -4.54
CA GLU A 158 -4.81 1.07 -3.71
C GLU A 158 -3.38 1.39 -4.18
N CYS A 159 -3.14 1.35 -5.48
CA CYS A 159 -1.81 1.55 -6.07
C CYS A 159 -1.24 2.97 -5.94
N GLY A 160 -2.07 3.98 -5.65
CA GLY A 160 -1.63 5.37 -5.46
C GLY A 160 -1.44 6.19 -6.74
N SER A 161 -1.51 5.59 -7.94
CA SER A 161 -1.26 6.27 -9.23
C SER A 161 -2.14 7.51 -9.43
N CYS A 162 -3.41 7.45 -9.01
CA CYS A 162 -4.34 8.57 -9.12
C CYS A 162 -3.91 9.79 -8.29
N SER A 163 -3.44 9.58 -7.05
CA SER A 163 -2.94 10.65 -6.19
C SER A 163 -1.64 11.22 -6.71
N TYR A 164 -0.72 10.36 -7.18
CA TYR A 164 0.57 10.76 -7.70
C TYR A 164 0.44 11.67 -8.94
N THR A 165 -0.46 11.35 -9.86
CA THR A 165 -0.63 12.10 -11.12
C THR A 165 -1.50 13.37 -10.97
N CYS A 166 -2.12 13.58 -9.80
CA CYS A 166 -3.07 14.67 -9.61
C CYS A 166 -2.38 16.05 -9.53
N PRO A 167 -2.57 16.96 -10.51
CA PRO A 167 -1.94 18.27 -10.48
C PRO A 167 -2.48 19.20 -9.38
N ALA A 168 -3.68 18.89 -8.84
CA ALA A 168 -4.32 19.61 -7.75
C ALA A 168 -3.97 19.03 -6.36
N ASN A 169 -3.11 18.04 -6.28
CA ASN A 169 -2.68 17.35 -5.05
C ASN A 169 -3.86 16.83 -4.19
N ARG A 170 -4.96 16.40 -4.83
CA ARG A 170 -6.13 15.87 -4.11
C ARG A 170 -5.78 14.56 -3.43
N PRO A 171 -6.21 14.33 -2.18
CA PRO A 171 -5.93 13.11 -1.42
C PRO A 171 -6.83 11.94 -1.86
N LEU A 172 -6.80 11.61 -3.17
CA LEU A 172 -7.69 10.64 -3.79
C LEU A 172 -7.60 9.28 -3.10
N LEU A 173 -6.39 8.75 -2.97
CA LEU A 173 -6.18 7.43 -2.38
C LEU A 173 -6.58 7.37 -0.91
N ASP A 174 -6.27 8.41 -0.14
CA ASP A 174 -6.59 8.45 1.31
C ASP A 174 -8.10 8.34 1.50
N GLN A 175 -8.88 9.13 0.76
CA GLN A 175 -10.34 9.10 0.81
C GLN A 175 -10.92 7.78 0.29
N ILE A 176 -10.38 7.24 -0.82
CA ILE A 176 -10.84 5.97 -1.37
C ILE A 176 -10.59 4.83 -0.37
N ARG A 177 -9.45 4.81 0.34
CA ARG A 177 -9.18 3.81 1.39
C ARG A 177 -10.21 3.85 2.52
N LEU A 178 -10.55 5.05 2.98
CA LEU A 178 -11.60 5.23 4.00
C LEU A 178 -12.95 4.71 3.51
N GLY A 179 -13.36 5.12 2.32
CA GLY A 179 -14.63 4.70 1.72
C GLY A 179 -14.70 3.20 1.47
N LYS A 180 -13.62 2.62 0.92
CA LYS A 180 -13.52 1.18 0.71
C LYS A 180 -13.68 0.39 2.01
N GLY A 181 -13.02 0.83 3.09
CA GLY A 181 -13.14 0.20 4.41
C GLY A 181 -14.59 0.22 4.92
N LYS A 182 -15.29 1.35 4.78
CA LYS A 182 -16.71 1.49 5.18
C LYS A 182 -17.63 0.64 4.33
N VAL A 183 -17.51 0.69 3.01
CA VAL A 183 -18.34 -0.11 2.09
C VAL A 183 -18.13 -1.61 2.32
N MET A 184 -16.89 -2.06 2.51
CA MET A 184 -16.63 -3.47 2.85
C MET A 184 -17.27 -3.89 4.18
N GLY A 185 -17.29 -3.00 5.18
CA GLY A 185 -18.01 -3.23 6.44
C GLY A 185 -19.50 -3.42 6.21
N ILE A 186 -20.13 -2.53 5.42
CA ILE A 186 -21.56 -2.60 5.07
C ILE A 186 -21.88 -3.90 4.31
N ILE A 187 -21.05 -4.28 3.33
CA ILE A 187 -21.25 -5.52 2.57
C ILE A 187 -21.18 -6.76 3.49
N ARG A 188 -20.27 -6.77 4.46
CA ARG A 188 -20.15 -7.87 5.43
C ARG A 188 -21.39 -7.96 6.33
N SER A 189 -21.89 -6.83 6.83
CA SER A 189 -23.10 -6.81 7.67
C SER A 189 -24.38 -7.26 6.96
N ARG A 190 -24.44 -7.11 5.61
CA ARG A 190 -25.56 -7.62 4.81
C ARG A 190 -25.52 -9.15 4.59
N LYS A 191 -24.37 -9.79 4.83
CA LYS A 191 -24.16 -11.24 4.62
C LYS A 191 -24.24 -12.06 5.90
N SER A 192 -24.21 -11.39 7.06
CA SER A 192 -24.43 -11.98 8.37
C SER A 192 -25.90 -11.93 8.76
#